data_eea52492b6fad5b7e2633b0bf9cee616
#
_entry.id   eea52492b6fad5b7e2633b0bf9cee616
#
_cell.length_a   1.000
_cell.length_b   1.000
_cell.length_c   1.000
_cell.angle_alpha   90.00
_cell.angle_beta   90.00
_cell.angle_gamma   90.00
#
_symmetry.space_group_name_H-M   'P 1'
#
loop_
_entity.id
_entity.type
_entity.pdbx_description
1 polymer ?
#
loop_
_entity_poly.entity_id
_entity_poly.type
_entity_poly.pdbx_seq_one_letter_code
_entity_poly.pdbx_strand_id
1 'polypeptide(L)'
;MKRAIAIYAIIACIGVSLCGCASDYASIREGKFDVFAPAPYTGASFSMDEKSSTMRASLQIHKYDEESLKLNGLMNEGKCGNDGCLPHERANIAYDFKRFPVTGAFDYFSKNRISMWGAGIGLDPYPFIRTTAGINSRFIEAGVSAYLSVGNNTYDAKGEWLHKDGIGWYDDTRGEIDCEDCHEITLHGGFGGYINVFPIKALALSYAPFFYRPLWNGDIDGNNLSFQFPYIISQYLGVSYLIAKHVQVSVGASVYLGEAFEGRYWFFDSGIGFVF
;
A
#
# COMPACT_ATOMS: atom_id res chain seq x y z
N MET A 1 -26.29 11.42 3.77
CA MET A 1 -25.89 11.33 2.35
C MET A 1 -25.13 12.54 1.84
N LYS A 2 -25.66 13.77 1.87
CA LYS A 2 -24.97 14.98 1.29
C LYS A 2 -23.57 15.24 1.87
N ARG A 3 -23.31 15.00 3.17
CA ARG A 3 -21.97 15.20 3.79
C ARG A 3 -20.94 14.15 3.36
N ALA A 4 -21.35 12.91 3.15
CA ALA A 4 -20.44 11.85 2.66
C ALA A 4 -19.97 12.15 1.22
N ILE A 5 -20.87 12.58 0.35
CA ILE A 5 -20.54 12.97 -1.03
C ILE A 5 -19.53 14.11 -1.07
N ALA A 6 -19.66 15.10 -0.17
CA ALA A 6 -18.71 16.20 -0.10
C ALA A 6 -17.29 15.75 0.31
N ILE A 7 -17.18 14.82 1.24
CA ILE A 7 -15.89 14.25 1.66
C ILE A 7 -15.23 13.47 0.53
N TYR A 8 -15.98 12.66 -0.20
CA TYR A 8 -15.47 11.93 -1.37
C TYR A 8 -15.04 12.87 -2.51
N ALA A 9 -15.80 13.95 -2.73
CA ALA A 9 -15.42 14.96 -3.72
C ALA A 9 -14.14 15.70 -3.34
N ILE A 10 -13.93 16.01 -2.06
CA ILE A 10 -12.70 16.66 -1.57
C ILE A 10 -11.50 15.71 -1.72
N ILE A 11 -11.64 14.43 -1.36
CA ILE A 11 -10.59 13.42 -1.51
C ILE A 11 -10.26 13.22 -3.00
N ALA A 12 -11.27 13.16 -3.86
CA ALA A 12 -11.06 13.07 -5.31
C ALA A 12 -10.38 14.31 -5.89
N CYS A 13 -10.76 15.53 -5.45
CA CYS A 13 -10.11 16.77 -5.86
C CYS A 13 -8.65 16.86 -5.39
N ILE A 14 -8.34 16.43 -4.16
CA ILE A 14 -6.97 16.37 -3.65
C ILE A 14 -6.15 15.36 -4.47
N GLY A 15 -6.72 14.20 -4.80
CA GLY A 15 -6.07 13.19 -5.64
C GLY A 15 -5.76 13.69 -7.05
N VAL A 16 -6.64 14.49 -7.65
CA VAL A 16 -6.44 15.04 -9.00
C VAL A 16 -5.45 16.22 -9.00
N SER A 17 -5.40 17.02 -7.94
CA SER A 17 -4.45 18.14 -7.84
C SER A 17 -3.02 17.72 -7.56
N LEU A 18 -2.78 16.49 -7.12
CA LEU A 18 -1.44 15.92 -6.93
C LEU A 18 -0.87 15.30 -8.22
N CYS A 19 -1.67 15.18 -9.28
CA CYS A 19 -1.19 14.77 -10.60
C CYS A 19 -0.54 15.98 -11.29
N GLY A 20 0.67 16.35 -10.91
CA GLY A 20 1.49 17.29 -11.64
C GLY A 20 1.74 16.75 -13.07
N CYS A 21 1.47 17.55 -14.08
CA CYS A 21 1.89 17.26 -15.44
C CYS A 21 3.39 17.55 -15.55
N ALA A 22 4.27 16.65 -15.06
CA ALA A 22 5.66 16.72 -15.42
C ALA A 22 5.77 16.35 -16.90
N SER A 23 6.43 17.17 -17.69
CA SER A 23 6.70 16.92 -19.10
C SER A 23 7.99 16.14 -19.32
N ASP A 24 8.75 15.94 -18.25
CA ASP A 24 10.09 15.37 -18.28
C ASP A 24 10.06 13.86 -18.02
N TYR A 25 10.98 13.14 -18.62
CA TYR A 25 11.05 11.69 -18.54
C TYR A 25 12.41 11.23 -18.01
N ALA A 26 12.40 10.23 -17.13
CA ALA A 26 13.60 9.57 -16.64
C ALA A 26 13.64 8.11 -17.07
N SER A 27 14.78 7.67 -17.60
CA SER A 27 15.11 6.28 -17.90
C SER A 27 16.13 5.78 -16.89
N ILE A 28 15.74 4.85 -16.03
CA ILE A 28 16.62 4.28 -15.02
C ILE A 28 17.26 3.00 -15.58
N ARG A 29 18.59 2.95 -15.59
CA ARG A 29 19.36 1.75 -15.97
C ARG A 29 19.55 0.82 -14.80
N GLU A 30 19.91 1.39 -13.65
CA GLU A 30 20.11 0.67 -12.41
C GLU A 30 19.40 1.41 -11.30
N GLY A 31 18.72 0.67 -10.42
CA GLY A 31 18.04 1.28 -9.27
C GLY A 31 17.78 0.29 -8.17
N LYS A 32 17.80 0.81 -6.95
CA LYS A 32 17.46 0.10 -5.74
C LYS A 32 16.46 0.93 -4.96
N PHE A 33 15.29 0.39 -4.69
CA PHE A 33 14.19 1.13 -4.08
C PHE A 33 13.73 0.44 -2.80
N ASP A 34 13.63 1.20 -1.71
CA ASP A 34 13.02 0.72 -0.49
C ASP A 34 11.51 0.67 -0.65
N VAL A 35 10.94 -0.51 -0.50
CA VAL A 35 9.49 -0.72 -0.58
C VAL A 35 8.98 -1.32 0.72
N PHE A 36 8.09 -0.61 1.39
CA PHE A 36 7.46 -1.10 2.60
C PHE A 36 6.15 -1.81 2.28
N ALA A 37 6.03 -3.05 2.75
CA ALA A 37 4.80 -3.81 2.65
C ALA A 37 3.81 -3.37 3.73
N PRO A 38 2.59 -2.97 3.37
CA PRO A 38 1.59 -2.61 4.37
C PRO A 38 1.18 -3.82 5.20
N ALA A 39 0.89 -3.59 6.48
CA ALA A 39 0.37 -4.63 7.33
C ALA A 39 -1.01 -5.13 6.83
N PRO A 40 -1.26 -6.44 6.89
CA PRO A 40 -2.53 -6.98 6.47
C PRO A 40 -3.68 -6.44 7.32
N TYR A 41 -4.79 -6.19 6.67
CA TYR A 41 -6.02 -5.84 7.38
C TYR A 41 -6.61 -7.09 8.04
N THR A 42 -6.56 -7.15 9.35
CA THR A 42 -7.14 -8.25 10.14
C THR A 42 -8.53 -7.88 10.67
N GLY A 43 -9.43 -7.60 9.80
CA GLY A 43 -10.68 -6.87 10.00
C GLY A 43 -11.77 -7.48 10.90
N ALA A 44 -11.46 -8.43 11.79
CA ALA A 44 -12.44 -8.95 12.74
C ALA A 44 -12.85 -7.87 13.77
N SER A 45 -14.08 -7.42 13.68
CA SER A 45 -14.56 -6.36 14.56
C SER A 45 -14.97 -6.85 15.93
N PHE A 46 -15.19 -8.17 16.10
CA PHE A 46 -15.67 -8.83 17.32
C PHE A 46 -16.92 -8.22 17.97
N SER A 47 -17.61 -7.37 17.28
CA SER A 47 -18.87 -6.85 17.78
C SER A 47 -19.94 -7.93 17.72
N MET A 48 -20.52 -8.24 18.88
CA MET A 48 -21.47 -9.34 19.06
C MET A 48 -22.91 -8.92 18.76
N ASP A 49 -23.18 -7.62 18.69
CA ASP A 49 -24.52 -7.10 18.55
C ASP A 49 -24.85 -6.82 17.09
N GLU A 50 -26.07 -7.12 16.67
CA GLU A 50 -26.55 -6.90 15.30
C GLU A 50 -26.53 -5.42 14.90
N LYS A 51 -26.57 -4.51 15.90
CA LYS A 51 -26.40 -3.07 15.72
C LYS A 51 -25.45 -2.56 16.77
N SER A 52 -24.24 -2.20 16.35
CA SER A 52 -23.22 -1.74 17.28
C SER A 52 -22.24 -0.81 16.62
N SER A 53 -21.64 0.02 17.42
CA SER A 53 -20.42 0.74 17.08
C SER A 53 -19.31 0.21 17.96
N THR A 54 -18.17 -0.06 17.38
CA THR A 54 -17.00 -0.62 18.07
C THR A 54 -15.78 0.18 17.69
N MET A 55 -14.98 0.53 18.67
CA MET A 55 -13.66 1.10 18.47
C MET A 55 -12.60 0.04 18.79
N ARG A 56 -11.53 0.00 18.04
CA ARG A 56 -10.42 -0.90 18.27
C ARG A 56 -9.09 -0.15 18.16
N ALA A 57 -8.30 -0.19 19.22
CA ALA A 57 -6.90 0.17 19.19
C ALA A 57 -6.08 -1.12 19.06
N SER A 58 -5.19 -1.22 18.10
CA SER A 58 -4.40 -2.43 17.85
C SER A 58 -2.92 -2.12 17.66
N LEU A 59 -2.08 -3.03 18.15
CA LEU A 59 -0.65 -3.07 17.92
C LEU A 59 -0.34 -4.43 17.30
N GLN A 60 0.37 -4.43 16.19
CA GLN A 60 0.85 -5.64 15.54
C GLN A 60 2.37 -5.65 15.55
N ILE A 61 2.93 -6.81 15.79
CA ILE A 61 4.37 -7.06 15.77
C ILE A 61 4.63 -8.04 14.62
N HIS A 62 5.54 -7.67 13.76
CA HIS A 62 5.93 -8.43 12.60
C HIS A 62 7.35 -8.94 12.77
N LYS A 63 7.61 -10.17 12.34
CA LYS A 63 8.99 -10.60 12.22
C LYS A 63 9.65 -9.72 11.15
N TYR A 64 10.70 -9.02 11.56
CA TYR A 64 11.51 -8.25 10.62
C TYR A 64 12.30 -9.23 9.76
N ASP A 65 12.14 -9.13 8.46
CA ASP A 65 12.95 -9.81 7.46
C ASP A 65 13.16 -8.81 6.32
N GLU A 66 14.40 -8.57 5.96
CA GLU A 66 14.77 -7.67 4.88
C GLU A 66 15.28 -8.51 3.72
N GLU A 67 14.60 -8.44 2.58
CA GLU A 67 15.02 -9.15 1.39
C GLU A 67 15.11 -8.21 0.20
N SER A 68 16.25 -8.27 -0.48
CA SER A 68 16.46 -7.56 -1.73
C SER A 68 15.96 -8.39 -2.90
N LEU A 69 14.94 -7.89 -3.58
CA LEU A 69 14.27 -8.56 -4.68
C LEU A 69 14.68 -7.93 -6.00
N LYS A 70 15.31 -8.70 -6.86
CA LYS A 70 15.56 -8.25 -8.23
C LYS A 70 14.29 -8.35 -9.05
N LEU A 71 13.92 -7.25 -9.70
CA LEU A 71 12.80 -7.21 -10.61
C LEU A 71 13.25 -7.60 -12.01
N ASN A 72 12.83 -8.78 -12.44
CA ASN A 72 13.11 -9.24 -13.78
C ASN A 72 12.07 -8.69 -14.77
N GLY A 73 12.55 -8.20 -15.92
CA GLY A 73 11.69 -7.85 -17.04
C GLY A 73 11.12 -6.43 -17.05
N LEU A 74 11.54 -5.55 -16.15
CA LEU A 74 11.22 -4.13 -16.26
C LEU A 74 11.94 -3.56 -17.50
N MET A 75 11.16 -2.90 -18.34
CA MET A 75 11.65 -2.24 -19.54
C MET A 75 11.32 -0.76 -19.45
N ASN A 76 12.33 0.08 -19.66
CA ASN A 76 12.08 1.49 -19.90
C ASN A 76 11.30 1.63 -21.20
N GLU A 77 10.19 2.33 -21.16
CA GLU A 77 9.49 2.73 -22.39
C GLU A 77 10.34 3.80 -23.08
N GLY A 78 10.78 3.53 -24.30
CA GLY A 78 11.48 4.53 -25.11
C GLY A 78 10.58 5.75 -25.29
N LYS A 79 10.94 6.88 -24.72
CA LYS A 79 10.25 8.17 -24.91
C LYS A 79 11.08 9.04 -25.82
N CYS A 80 10.46 9.65 -26.82
CA CYS A 80 11.14 10.48 -27.80
C CYS A 80 10.72 11.94 -27.67
N GLY A 81 11.71 12.83 -27.63
CA GLY A 81 11.59 14.26 -27.78
C GLY A 81 12.09 14.70 -29.17
N ASN A 82 12.23 16.02 -29.40
CA ASN A 82 12.70 16.56 -30.66
C ASN A 82 14.19 16.24 -30.92
N ASP A 83 15.01 16.14 -29.87
CA ASP A 83 16.48 15.96 -29.96
C ASP A 83 16.92 14.52 -29.60
N GLY A 84 16.02 13.57 -29.61
CA GLY A 84 16.35 12.15 -29.41
C GLY A 84 15.33 11.36 -28.63
N CYS A 85 15.68 10.10 -28.42
CA CYS A 85 14.86 9.19 -27.64
C CYS A 85 15.66 8.69 -26.45
N LEU A 86 14.99 8.56 -25.29
CA LEU A 86 15.50 7.73 -24.20
C LEU A 86 15.54 6.28 -24.68
N PRO A 87 16.55 5.51 -24.27
CA PRO A 87 16.70 4.15 -24.76
C PRO A 87 15.53 3.27 -24.28
N HIS A 88 15.07 2.41 -25.21
CA HIS A 88 14.19 1.30 -24.86
C HIS A 88 15.06 0.13 -24.39
N GLU A 89 15.45 0.17 -23.12
CA GLU A 89 16.39 -0.79 -22.57
C GLU A 89 15.87 -1.46 -21.30
N ARG A 90 16.45 -2.60 -20.97
CA ARG A 90 16.11 -3.33 -19.76
C ARG A 90 16.67 -2.61 -18.54
N ALA A 91 15.82 -2.29 -17.59
CA ALA A 91 16.21 -1.73 -16.32
C ALA A 91 16.63 -2.84 -15.35
N ASN A 92 17.76 -2.65 -14.67
CA ASN A 92 18.21 -3.51 -13.58
C ASN A 92 17.74 -2.93 -12.24
N ILE A 93 16.51 -3.22 -11.88
CA ILE A 93 15.86 -2.67 -10.67
C ILE A 93 15.82 -3.74 -9.60
N ALA A 94 16.20 -3.35 -8.39
CA ALA A 94 16.01 -4.14 -7.17
C ALA A 94 15.05 -3.43 -6.21
N TYR A 95 14.23 -4.20 -5.53
CA TYR A 95 13.47 -3.73 -4.37
C TYR A 95 14.07 -4.29 -3.11
N ASP A 96 14.40 -3.43 -2.15
CA ASP A 96 14.53 -3.82 -0.76
C ASP A 96 13.14 -3.84 -0.15
N PHE A 97 12.58 -5.04 -0.11
CA PHE A 97 11.25 -5.25 0.39
C PHE A 97 11.30 -5.38 1.91
N LYS A 98 10.77 -4.36 2.58
CA LYS A 98 10.83 -4.24 4.03
C LYS A 98 9.44 -4.31 4.62
N ARG A 99 9.35 -4.86 5.81
CA ARG A 99 8.16 -4.76 6.63
C ARG A 99 8.53 -4.11 7.96
N PHE A 100 7.75 -3.11 8.33
CA PHE A 100 8.01 -2.42 9.59
C PHE A 100 7.72 -3.36 10.77
N PRO A 101 8.60 -3.44 11.78
CA PRO A 101 8.46 -4.44 12.84
C PRO A 101 7.25 -4.23 13.73
N VAL A 102 6.72 -3.01 13.80
CA VAL A 102 5.59 -2.67 14.67
C VAL A 102 4.61 -1.76 13.93
N THR A 103 3.35 -2.16 13.87
CA THR A 103 2.26 -1.37 13.28
C THR A 103 1.23 -1.03 14.34
N GLY A 104 0.84 0.22 14.41
CA GLY A 104 -0.23 0.70 15.29
C GLY A 104 -1.43 1.21 14.52
N ALA A 105 -2.64 0.87 14.96
CA ALA A 105 -3.86 1.36 14.31
C ALA A 105 -5.00 1.60 15.30
N PHE A 106 -5.84 2.56 14.94
CA PHE A 106 -7.11 2.84 15.59
C PHE A 106 -8.22 2.78 14.55
N ASP A 107 -9.20 1.91 14.80
CA ASP A 107 -10.31 1.64 13.90
C ASP A 107 -11.64 1.93 14.56
N TYR A 108 -12.57 2.45 13.82
CA TYR A 108 -13.97 2.56 14.16
C TYR A 108 -14.78 1.68 13.19
N PHE A 109 -15.68 0.89 13.74
CA PHE A 109 -16.63 0.07 12.98
C PHE A 109 -18.06 0.42 13.38
N SER A 110 -18.93 0.52 12.40
CA SER A 110 -20.37 0.63 12.59
C SER A 110 -21.05 -0.51 11.87
N LYS A 111 -21.87 -1.26 12.60
CA LYS A 111 -22.60 -2.42 12.09
C LYS A 111 -24.09 -2.19 12.16
N ASN A 112 -24.75 -2.61 11.12
CA ASN A 112 -26.16 -2.87 11.08
C ASN A 112 -26.37 -4.40 10.99
N ARG A 113 -27.64 -4.82 10.99
CA ARG A 113 -27.98 -6.25 10.92
C ARG A 113 -27.33 -7.03 9.76
N ILE A 114 -27.09 -6.37 8.65
CA ILE A 114 -26.58 -7.04 7.43
C ILE A 114 -25.29 -6.37 6.92
N SER A 115 -25.11 -5.07 7.16
CA SER A 115 -24.01 -4.30 6.60
C SER A 115 -23.08 -3.78 7.69
N MET A 116 -21.81 -3.61 7.31
CA MET A 116 -20.84 -2.92 8.15
C MET A 116 -20.01 -1.95 7.31
N TRP A 117 -19.55 -0.91 7.97
CA TRP A 117 -18.54 -0.01 7.45
C TRP A 117 -17.55 0.36 8.56
N GLY A 118 -16.36 0.74 8.19
CA GLY A 118 -15.35 1.15 9.15
C GLY A 118 -14.39 2.17 8.54
N ALA A 119 -13.73 2.89 9.41
CA ALA A 119 -12.64 3.78 9.08
C ALA A 119 -11.54 3.63 10.13
N GLY A 120 -10.30 3.74 9.72
CA GLY A 120 -9.16 3.63 10.61
C GLY A 120 -8.03 4.54 10.19
N ILE A 121 -7.18 4.84 11.17
CA ILE A 121 -5.93 5.57 11.00
C ILE A 121 -4.83 4.81 11.72
N GLY A 122 -3.59 4.97 11.30
CA GLY A 122 -2.46 4.31 11.97
C GLY A 122 -1.12 4.69 11.41
N LEU A 123 -0.11 3.92 11.83
CA LEU A 123 1.28 4.03 11.40
C LEU A 123 1.78 2.65 10.96
N ASP A 124 2.38 2.57 9.72
CA ASP A 124 2.86 1.33 9.13
C ASP A 124 3.83 1.55 7.93
N PRO A 125 5.06 1.83 8.07
CA PRO A 125 5.73 2.74 9.01
C PRO A 125 5.22 4.18 8.92
N TYR A 126 4.53 4.49 7.82
CA TYR A 126 4.01 5.81 7.52
C TYR A 126 2.57 6.00 8.02
N PRO A 127 2.14 7.23 8.25
CA PRO A 127 0.76 7.49 8.56
C PRO A 127 -0.15 7.03 7.43
N PHE A 128 -1.20 6.32 7.80
CA PHE A 128 -2.18 5.82 6.85
C PHE A 128 -3.62 6.10 7.28
N ILE A 129 -4.49 6.10 6.31
CA ILE A 129 -5.95 5.99 6.49
C ILE A 129 -6.44 4.72 5.79
N ARG A 130 -7.45 4.09 6.36
CA ARG A 130 -8.13 2.96 5.72
C ARG A 130 -9.64 3.06 5.89
N THR A 131 -10.35 2.48 4.94
CA THR A 131 -11.80 2.36 4.99
C THR A 131 -12.21 0.94 4.67
N THR A 132 -13.31 0.50 5.24
CA THR A 132 -13.86 -0.82 5.00
C THR A 132 -15.35 -0.75 4.79
N ALA A 133 -15.87 -1.62 3.95
CA ALA A 133 -17.31 -1.80 3.76
C ALA A 133 -17.60 -3.27 3.47
N GLY A 134 -18.70 -3.77 4.00
CA GLY A 134 -19.01 -5.19 3.83
C GLY A 134 -20.34 -5.59 4.41
N ILE A 135 -20.52 -6.89 4.46
CA ILE A 135 -21.65 -7.56 5.06
C ILE A 135 -21.22 -8.23 6.36
N ASN A 136 -22.15 -8.34 7.27
CA ASN A 136 -21.95 -9.06 8.52
C ASN A 136 -23.13 -9.98 8.83
N SER A 137 -22.82 -11.07 9.48
CA SER A 137 -23.79 -11.98 10.09
C SER A 137 -23.23 -12.47 11.41
N ARG A 138 -24.02 -13.31 12.10
CA ARG A 138 -23.56 -13.94 13.35
C ARG A 138 -22.26 -14.75 13.22
N PHE A 139 -21.99 -15.30 12.03
CA PHE A 139 -20.90 -16.25 11.81
C PHE A 139 -19.86 -15.76 10.83
N ILE A 140 -20.17 -14.74 10.04
CA ILE A 140 -19.31 -14.29 8.95
C ILE A 140 -19.33 -12.78 8.83
N GLU A 141 -18.17 -12.19 8.71
CA GLU A 141 -17.95 -10.83 8.20
C GLU A 141 -17.17 -10.93 6.91
N ALA A 142 -17.60 -10.26 5.87
CA ALA A 142 -16.89 -10.24 4.60
C ALA A 142 -17.05 -8.88 3.94
N GLY A 143 -15.99 -8.40 3.28
CA GLY A 143 -16.05 -7.10 2.64
C GLY A 143 -14.79 -6.73 1.89
N VAL A 144 -14.71 -5.45 1.59
CA VAL A 144 -13.57 -4.82 0.93
C VAL A 144 -12.98 -3.75 1.81
N SER A 145 -11.69 -3.51 1.62
CA SER A 145 -10.94 -2.45 2.29
C SER A 145 -10.14 -1.64 1.28
N ALA A 146 -9.97 -0.36 1.53
CA ALA A 146 -9.07 0.51 0.83
C ALA A 146 -8.10 1.17 1.83
N TYR A 147 -6.88 1.39 1.39
CA TYR A 147 -5.78 1.90 2.18
C TYR A 147 -5.07 3.01 1.39
N LEU A 148 -4.70 4.05 2.08
CA LEU A 148 -3.91 5.15 1.55
C LEU A 148 -2.91 5.61 2.62
N SER A 149 -1.65 5.78 2.22
CA SER A 149 -0.55 6.21 3.07
C SER A 149 0.33 7.20 2.33
N VAL A 150 0.95 8.10 3.06
CA VAL A 150 1.97 9.02 2.55
C VAL A 150 3.26 8.76 3.30
N GLY A 151 4.33 8.47 2.57
CA GLY A 151 5.60 8.15 3.16
C GLY A 151 6.78 8.70 2.39
N ASN A 152 7.95 8.64 3.02
CA ASN A 152 9.22 9.01 2.43
C ASN A 152 9.98 7.73 2.06
N ASN A 153 10.13 7.48 0.77
CA ASN A 153 10.89 6.34 0.28
C ASN A 153 12.33 6.74 0.00
N THR A 154 13.23 5.83 0.29
CA THR A 154 14.65 5.96 -0.04
C THR A 154 14.94 5.16 -1.30
N TYR A 155 15.81 5.68 -2.15
CA TYR A 155 16.24 4.98 -3.35
C TYR A 155 17.63 5.38 -3.81
N ASP A 156 18.30 4.44 -4.49
CA ASP A 156 19.48 4.70 -5.29
C ASP A 156 19.10 4.53 -6.76
N ALA A 157 19.51 5.44 -7.63
CA ALA A 157 19.17 5.36 -9.05
C ALA A 157 20.28 5.92 -9.94
N LYS A 158 20.54 5.20 -11.04
CA LYS A 158 21.43 5.64 -12.12
C LYS A 158 20.71 5.56 -13.46
N GLY A 159 20.80 6.63 -14.22
CA GLY A 159 20.07 6.70 -15.48
C GLY A 159 20.29 8.02 -16.22
N GLU A 160 19.33 8.35 -17.05
CA GLU A 160 19.32 9.58 -17.84
C GLU A 160 17.93 10.23 -17.76
N TRP A 161 17.88 11.54 -17.81
CA TRP A 161 16.63 12.28 -17.94
C TRP A 161 16.60 13.09 -19.24
N LEU A 162 15.41 13.33 -19.74
CA LEU A 162 15.12 14.15 -20.90
C LEU A 162 14.06 15.16 -20.54
N HIS A 163 14.41 16.44 -20.60
CA HIS A 163 13.48 17.54 -20.44
C HIS A 163 12.74 17.81 -21.73
N LYS A 164 11.43 17.87 -21.70
CA LYS A 164 10.60 18.16 -22.85
C LYS A 164 9.94 19.52 -22.68
N ASP A 165 10.52 20.55 -23.28
CA ASP A 165 9.87 21.84 -23.35
C ASP A 165 8.66 21.80 -24.30
N GLY A 166 7.48 22.08 -23.73
CA GLY A 166 6.21 22.01 -24.46
C GLY A 166 6.00 23.09 -25.52
N ILE A 167 6.92 24.01 -25.73
CA ILE A 167 6.77 25.19 -26.59
C ILE A 167 7.98 25.38 -27.53
N GLY A 168 8.54 24.35 -28.10
CA GLY A 168 9.33 24.36 -29.33
C GLY A 168 10.43 25.43 -29.56
N TRP A 169 10.89 26.15 -28.54
CA TRP A 169 11.82 27.26 -28.66
C TRP A 169 13.10 27.13 -27.81
N TYR A 170 13.21 26.08 -27.01
CA TYR A 170 14.39 25.80 -26.17
C TYR A 170 14.93 24.41 -26.48
N ASP A 171 16.25 24.27 -26.44
CA ASP A 171 16.95 23.01 -26.63
C ASP A 171 16.50 22.00 -25.59
N ASP A 172 16.08 20.80 -26.03
CA ASP A 172 15.84 19.67 -25.15
C ASP A 172 17.13 19.40 -24.36
N THR A 173 17.10 19.55 -23.06
CA THR A 173 18.27 19.28 -22.23
C THR A 173 18.22 17.84 -21.78
N ARG A 174 19.34 17.15 -21.88
CA ARG A 174 19.57 15.77 -21.43
C ARG A 174 20.59 15.79 -20.32
N GLY A 175 20.37 15.02 -19.27
CA GLY A 175 21.29 14.89 -18.16
C GLY A 175 21.38 13.48 -17.62
N GLU A 176 22.34 13.26 -16.75
CA GLU A 176 22.53 12.01 -16.05
C GLU A 176 21.82 12.07 -14.70
N ILE A 177 21.27 10.93 -14.27
CA ILE A 177 20.77 10.68 -12.93
C ILE A 177 21.84 9.82 -12.25
N ASP A 178 22.43 10.32 -11.19
CA ASP A 178 23.32 9.57 -10.30
C ASP A 178 22.99 9.99 -8.87
N CYS A 179 22.12 9.22 -8.25
CA CYS A 179 21.49 9.55 -6.99
C CYS A 179 21.71 8.40 -6.01
N GLU A 180 22.38 8.68 -4.89
CA GLU A 180 22.60 7.76 -3.76
C GLU A 180 21.87 8.30 -2.52
N ASP A 181 21.16 7.43 -1.80
CA ASP A 181 20.37 7.78 -0.60
C ASP A 181 19.34 8.90 -0.85
N CYS A 182 18.76 8.93 -2.02
CA CYS A 182 17.74 9.93 -2.32
C CYS A 182 16.42 9.60 -1.65
N HIS A 183 15.67 10.65 -1.37
CA HIS A 183 14.41 10.57 -0.65
C HIS A 183 13.30 11.21 -1.44
N GLU A 184 12.15 10.55 -1.52
CA GLU A 184 10.98 11.11 -2.15
C GLU A 184 9.70 10.81 -1.35
N ILE A 185 8.84 11.82 -1.26
CA ILE A 185 7.52 11.68 -0.65
C ILE A 185 6.61 10.99 -1.66
N THR A 186 6.17 9.79 -1.33
CA THR A 186 5.32 8.98 -2.21
C THR A 186 3.96 8.72 -1.58
N LEU A 187 2.97 8.56 -2.45
CA LEU A 187 1.65 8.13 -2.10
C LEU A 187 1.55 6.62 -2.33
N HIS A 188 1.16 5.89 -1.29
CA HIS A 188 0.96 4.45 -1.35
C HIS A 188 -0.52 4.14 -1.25
N GLY A 189 -1.02 3.34 -2.17
CA GLY A 189 -2.43 2.95 -2.17
C GLY A 189 -2.61 1.46 -2.37
N GLY A 190 -3.69 0.95 -1.79
CA GLY A 190 -4.04 -0.44 -1.94
C GLY A 190 -5.52 -0.70 -1.68
N PHE A 191 -5.97 -1.84 -2.13
CA PHE A 191 -7.31 -2.33 -1.87
C PHE A 191 -7.30 -3.85 -1.69
N GLY A 192 -8.24 -4.34 -0.95
CA GLY A 192 -8.34 -5.78 -0.69
C GLY A 192 -9.71 -6.24 -0.29
N GLY A 193 -9.82 -7.53 -0.13
CA GLY A 193 -10.98 -8.17 0.47
C GLY A 193 -10.64 -8.72 1.85
N TYR A 194 -11.65 -9.07 2.61
CA TYR A 194 -11.48 -9.85 3.83
C TYR A 194 -12.69 -10.74 4.07
N ILE A 195 -12.42 -11.85 4.71
CA ILE A 195 -13.44 -12.77 5.24
C ILE A 195 -13.01 -13.17 6.63
N ASN A 196 -13.90 -12.98 7.60
CA ASN A 196 -13.75 -13.46 8.97
C ASN A 196 -14.86 -14.46 9.27
N VAL A 197 -14.49 -15.65 9.69
CA VAL A 197 -15.44 -16.69 10.11
C VAL A 197 -15.35 -16.82 11.63
N PHE A 198 -16.49 -16.82 12.30
CA PHE A 198 -16.60 -16.93 13.76
C PHE A 198 -17.18 -18.30 14.15
N PRO A 199 -16.36 -19.34 14.33
CA PRO A 199 -16.84 -20.66 14.82
C PRO A 199 -17.50 -20.53 16.17
N ILE A 200 -16.96 -19.67 17.02
CA ILE A 200 -17.54 -19.22 18.28
C ILE A 200 -17.39 -17.71 18.39
N LYS A 201 -18.18 -17.07 19.25
CA LYS A 201 -18.23 -15.60 19.38
C LYS A 201 -16.88 -14.95 19.69
N ALA A 202 -15.98 -15.65 20.37
CA ALA A 202 -14.68 -15.11 20.78
C ALA A 202 -13.55 -15.47 19.81
N LEU A 203 -13.77 -16.31 18.80
CA LEU A 203 -12.74 -16.79 17.87
C LEU A 203 -13.07 -16.37 16.44
N ALA A 204 -12.13 -15.72 15.77
CA ALA A 204 -12.22 -15.40 14.35
C ALA A 204 -11.09 -16.07 13.57
N LEU A 205 -11.44 -16.70 12.46
CA LEU A 205 -10.53 -17.15 11.43
C LEU A 205 -10.60 -16.13 10.30
N SER A 206 -9.48 -15.54 9.95
CA SER A 206 -9.41 -14.42 9.01
C SER A 206 -8.61 -14.78 7.78
N TYR A 207 -9.14 -14.42 6.62
CA TYR A 207 -8.42 -14.43 5.35
C TYR A 207 -8.58 -13.06 4.69
N ALA A 208 -7.47 -12.45 4.27
CA ALA A 208 -7.48 -11.14 3.66
C ALA A 208 -6.45 -11.03 2.51
N PRO A 209 -6.89 -11.14 1.26
CA PRO A 209 -6.10 -10.79 0.11
C PRO A 209 -6.04 -9.27 -0.03
N PHE A 210 -4.87 -8.75 -0.36
CA PHE A 210 -4.65 -7.33 -0.51
C PHE A 210 -3.74 -7.03 -1.69
N PHE A 211 -4.16 -6.09 -2.55
CA PHE A 211 -3.41 -5.56 -3.67
C PHE A 211 -2.83 -4.22 -3.28
N TYR A 212 -1.53 -4.11 -3.42
CA TYR A 212 -0.79 -2.91 -3.07
C TYR A 212 0.08 -2.49 -4.26
N ARG A 213 0.06 -1.21 -4.53
CA ARG A 213 0.97 -0.59 -5.47
C ARG A 213 1.52 0.67 -4.84
N PRO A 214 2.84 0.82 -4.76
CA PRO A 214 3.41 2.13 -4.54
C PRO A 214 2.87 3.04 -5.65
N LEU A 215 2.02 4.00 -5.28
CA LEU A 215 1.54 5.02 -6.20
C LEU A 215 2.66 6.06 -6.35
N TRP A 216 3.82 5.60 -6.71
CA TRP A 216 4.89 6.48 -7.08
C TRP A 216 4.48 7.17 -8.37
N ASN A 217 4.36 8.46 -8.37
CA ASN A 217 4.01 9.25 -9.56
C ASN A 217 5.14 9.27 -10.59
N GLY A 218 6.06 8.31 -10.49
CA GLY A 218 7.11 8.17 -11.47
C GLY A 218 7.99 9.40 -11.59
N ASP A 219 8.15 10.16 -10.50
CA ASP A 219 8.97 11.35 -10.49
C ASP A 219 10.27 11.04 -9.73
N ILE A 220 11.39 11.17 -10.39
CA ILE A 220 12.71 11.22 -9.77
C ILE A 220 13.29 12.57 -10.13
N ASP A 221 13.53 13.40 -9.11
CA ASP A 221 14.10 14.72 -9.25
C ASP A 221 13.31 15.62 -10.23
N GLY A 222 11.97 15.51 -10.19
CA GLY A 222 11.07 16.23 -11.08
C GLY A 222 10.79 15.55 -12.42
N ASN A 223 11.36 14.37 -12.68
CA ASN A 223 11.23 13.68 -13.96
C ASN A 223 10.37 12.42 -13.86
N ASN A 224 9.40 12.25 -14.76
CA ASN A 224 8.57 11.06 -14.84
C ASN A 224 9.38 9.80 -15.18
N LEU A 225 9.25 8.76 -14.37
CA LEU A 225 9.82 7.46 -14.68
C LEU A 225 9.21 6.85 -15.95
N SER A 226 10.06 6.24 -16.77
CA SER A 226 9.63 5.56 -17.98
C SER A 226 9.12 4.13 -17.75
N PHE A 227 9.02 3.67 -16.51
CA PHE A 227 8.47 2.36 -16.16
C PHE A 227 7.43 2.46 -15.03
N GLN A 228 6.63 1.42 -14.89
CA GLN A 228 5.64 1.32 -13.82
C GLN A 228 6.06 0.29 -12.79
N PHE A 229 5.90 0.63 -11.51
CA PHE A 229 6.13 -0.33 -10.44
C PHE A 229 5.10 -1.46 -10.49
N PRO A 230 5.53 -2.72 -10.34
CA PRO A 230 4.64 -3.87 -10.37
C PRO A 230 3.72 -3.89 -9.14
N TYR A 231 2.58 -4.55 -9.31
CA TYR A 231 1.67 -4.82 -8.19
C TYR A 231 2.27 -5.85 -7.25
N ILE A 232 2.05 -5.62 -5.97
CA ILE A 232 2.33 -6.55 -4.89
C ILE A 232 0.99 -7.09 -4.38
N ILE A 233 0.89 -8.39 -4.28
CA ILE A 233 -0.29 -9.07 -3.74
C ILE A 233 0.13 -9.71 -2.43
N SER A 234 -0.54 -9.37 -1.35
CA SER A 234 -0.41 -10.09 -0.09
C SER A 234 -1.64 -10.93 0.18
N GLN A 235 -1.44 -12.09 0.79
CA GLN A 235 -2.51 -12.94 1.28
C GLN A 235 -2.24 -13.23 2.76
N TYR A 236 -3.13 -12.75 3.61
CA TYR A 236 -3.06 -12.99 5.04
C TYR A 236 -4.00 -14.11 5.44
N LEU A 237 -3.52 -15.01 6.29
CA LEU A 237 -4.31 -16.00 6.99
C LEU A 237 -3.99 -15.92 8.49
N GLY A 238 -5.01 -15.79 9.32
CA GLY A 238 -4.79 -15.61 10.73
C GLY A 238 -5.94 -16.06 11.61
N VAL A 239 -5.64 -16.11 12.89
CA VAL A 239 -6.56 -16.44 13.96
C VAL A 239 -6.54 -15.31 14.98
N SER A 240 -7.71 -14.89 15.42
CA SER A 240 -7.87 -13.89 16.47
C SER A 240 -8.79 -14.42 17.56
N TYR A 241 -8.44 -14.13 18.81
CA TYR A 241 -9.24 -14.53 19.97
C TYR A 241 -9.51 -13.33 20.86
N LEU A 242 -10.78 -13.16 21.27
CA LEU A 242 -11.21 -12.11 22.16
C LEU A 242 -11.21 -12.60 23.61
N ILE A 243 -10.28 -12.10 24.40
CA ILE A 243 -10.16 -12.38 25.83
C ILE A 243 -11.00 -11.37 26.62
N ALA A 244 -11.78 -11.83 27.56
CA ALA A 244 -12.53 -11.00 28.50
C ALA A 244 -13.36 -9.86 27.86
N LYS A 245 -13.82 -10.04 26.63
CA LYS A 245 -14.65 -9.11 25.83
C LYS A 245 -13.93 -7.84 25.33
N HIS A 246 -12.76 -7.53 25.83
CA HIS A 246 -12.09 -6.26 25.54
C HIS A 246 -10.67 -6.42 24.95
N VAL A 247 -10.02 -7.54 25.16
CA VAL A 247 -8.66 -7.76 24.69
C VAL A 247 -8.66 -8.79 23.56
N GLN A 248 -8.24 -8.38 22.39
CA GLN A 248 -8.05 -9.25 21.25
C GLN A 248 -6.57 -9.64 21.17
N VAL A 249 -6.28 -10.91 20.95
CA VAL A 249 -4.96 -11.39 20.55
C VAL A 249 -5.08 -12.01 19.17
N SER A 250 -4.07 -11.84 18.34
CA SER A 250 -4.04 -12.39 16.99
C SER A 250 -2.68 -12.96 16.64
N VAL A 251 -2.71 -14.02 15.83
CA VAL A 251 -1.51 -14.59 15.19
C VAL A 251 -1.87 -14.96 13.77
N GLY A 252 -0.91 -14.83 12.85
CA GLY A 252 -1.14 -15.14 11.45
C GLY A 252 0.13 -15.17 10.64
N ALA A 253 -0.05 -15.39 9.36
CA ALA A 253 1.01 -15.35 8.38
C ALA A 253 0.52 -14.62 7.13
N SER A 254 1.40 -13.86 6.54
CA SER A 254 1.19 -13.19 5.25
C SER A 254 2.15 -13.78 4.23
N VAL A 255 1.67 -14.04 3.04
CA VAL A 255 2.51 -14.36 1.89
C VAL A 255 2.41 -13.23 0.88
N TYR A 256 3.56 -12.77 0.39
CA TYR A 256 3.65 -11.74 -0.63
C TYR A 256 4.02 -12.37 -1.96
N LEU A 257 3.29 -11.97 -2.99
CA LEU A 257 3.39 -12.45 -4.35
C LEU A 257 3.42 -11.24 -5.29
N GLY A 258 4.07 -11.36 -6.43
CA GLY A 258 4.03 -10.35 -7.49
C GLY A 258 4.58 -10.93 -8.78
N GLU A 259 4.16 -10.39 -9.92
CA GLU A 259 4.66 -10.85 -11.24
C GLU A 259 6.17 -10.72 -11.39
N ALA A 260 6.76 -9.77 -10.65
CA ALA A 260 8.19 -9.50 -10.67
C ALA A 260 8.98 -10.28 -9.61
N PHE A 261 8.32 -11.02 -8.74
CA PHE A 261 8.99 -11.73 -7.66
C PHE A 261 9.33 -13.17 -8.05
N GLU A 262 10.60 -13.51 -7.99
CA GLU A 262 11.05 -14.89 -8.05
C GLU A 262 10.87 -15.51 -6.66
N GLY A 263 9.65 -15.95 -6.31
CA GLY A 263 9.43 -16.65 -5.05
C GLY A 263 8.20 -16.22 -4.28
N ARG A 264 8.11 -16.74 -3.07
CA ARG A 264 7.05 -16.44 -2.11
C ARG A 264 7.68 -16.02 -0.80
N TYR A 265 7.33 -14.83 -0.32
CA TYR A 265 7.88 -14.28 0.92
C TYR A 265 6.84 -14.42 2.03
N TRP A 266 7.24 -15.07 3.13
CA TRP A 266 6.38 -15.34 4.26
C TRP A 266 6.75 -14.46 5.44
N PHE A 267 5.76 -13.78 5.99
CA PHE A 267 5.88 -13.01 7.21
C PHE A 267 4.93 -13.54 8.26
N PHE A 268 5.41 -13.62 9.49
CA PHE A 268 4.60 -14.00 10.64
C PHE A 268 4.19 -12.76 11.40
N ASP A 269 2.93 -12.73 11.77
CA ASP A 269 2.28 -11.60 12.42
C ASP A 269 1.74 -12.03 13.77
N SER A 270 1.93 -11.19 14.78
CA SER A 270 1.23 -11.30 16.06
C SER A 270 0.71 -9.94 16.47
N GLY A 271 -0.40 -9.89 17.18
CA GLY A 271 -0.99 -8.63 17.57
C GLY A 271 -1.81 -8.69 18.83
N ILE A 272 -1.94 -7.54 19.45
CA ILE A 272 -2.85 -7.28 20.54
C ILE A 272 -3.75 -6.10 20.18
N GLY A 273 -5.01 -6.17 20.55
CA GLY A 273 -5.97 -5.09 20.33
C GLY A 273 -6.87 -4.91 21.55
N PHE A 274 -7.33 -3.69 21.72
CA PHE A 274 -8.34 -3.35 22.71
C PHE A 274 -9.62 -2.95 22.00
N VAL A 275 -10.72 -3.58 22.37
CA VAL A 275 -12.05 -3.39 21.78
C VAL A 275 -12.93 -2.67 22.80
N PHE A 276 -13.55 -1.56 22.38
CA PHE A 276 -14.38 -0.69 23.23
C PHE A 276 -15.80 -0.56 22.69
#